data_ae84a04210175ce57348d1c3392c0b45
#
_entry.id   ae84a04210175ce57348d1c3392c0b45
#
_cell.length_a   1.000
_cell.length_b   1.000
_cell.length_c   1.000
_cell.angle_alpha   90.00
_cell.angle_beta   90.00
_cell.angle_gamma   90.00
#
_symmetry.space_group_name_H-M   'P 1'
#
loop_
_entity.id
_entity.type
_entity.pdbx_description
1 polymer ?
#
loop_
_entity_poly.entity_id
_entity_poly.type
_entity_poly.pdbx_seq_one_letter_code
_entity_poly.pdbx_strand_id
1 'polypeptide(L)'
;MATSTLVQLLEAGQASDTSKRRQLETFLSSGAITKGDWVELDASKTGADRALYVKECATVATKGNAGAFGVALETVAADEQVRVVVAGYVAEALVAAATVAGSALVGPIGTAGRAEIEVPGTTTGSVCGIALDVDTANIAPVFVIKKY
;
A
#
# COMPACT_ATOMS: atom_id res chain seq x y z
N MET A 1 -8.79 -18.51 -24.32
CA MET A 1 -9.78 -17.75 -23.54
C MET A 1 -9.16 -16.61 -22.74
N ALA A 2 -7.98 -16.76 -22.13
CA ALA A 2 -7.24 -15.65 -21.50
C ALA A 2 -6.89 -14.53 -22.49
N THR A 3 -6.69 -14.87 -23.76
CA THR A 3 -6.38 -13.93 -24.86
C THR A 3 -7.52 -12.93 -25.12
N SER A 4 -8.78 -13.33 -25.00
CA SER A 4 -9.91 -12.45 -25.29
C SER A 4 -10.06 -11.35 -24.24
N THR A 5 -9.78 -11.65 -22.98
CA THR A 5 -9.84 -10.64 -21.90
C THR A 5 -8.74 -9.61 -22.05
N LEU A 6 -7.54 -10.05 -22.46
CA LEU A 6 -6.43 -9.13 -22.71
C LEU A 6 -6.70 -8.24 -23.93
N VAL A 7 -7.26 -8.82 -25.00
CA VAL A 7 -7.64 -8.07 -26.21
C VAL A 7 -8.76 -7.08 -25.91
N GLN A 8 -9.76 -7.46 -25.14
CA GLN A 8 -10.82 -6.54 -24.72
C GLN A 8 -10.29 -5.35 -23.91
N LEU A 9 -9.32 -5.57 -23.04
CA LEU A 9 -8.67 -4.50 -22.29
C LEU A 9 -7.87 -3.56 -23.21
N LEU A 10 -7.28 -4.08 -24.26
CA LEU A 10 -6.52 -3.29 -25.23
C LEU A 10 -7.42 -2.53 -26.21
N GLU A 11 -8.49 -3.17 -26.69
CA GLU A 11 -9.45 -2.56 -27.62
C GLU A 11 -10.30 -1.46 -26.98
N ALA A 12 -10.57 -1.55 -25.70
CA ALA A 12 -11.31 -0.53 -24.96
C ALA A 12 -10.49 0.76 -24.70
N GLY A 13 -9.31 0.90 -25.30
CA GLY A 13 -8.44 2.06 -25.09
C GLY A 13 -7.90 2.14 -23.64
N GLN A 14 -8.02 1.05 -22.90
CA GLN A 14 -7.63 0.96 -21.49
C GLN A 14 -6.23 0.38 -21.32
N ALA A 15 -5.38 0.48 -22.33
CA ALA A 15 -3.98 0.10 -22.18
C ALA A 15 -3.30 0.84 -21.01
N SER A 16 -3.74 2.08 -20.75
CA SER A 16 -3.35 2.81 -19.54
C SER A 16 -3.89 2.18 -18.26
N ASP A 17 -4.98 1.42 -18.33
CA ASP A 17 -5.58 0.72 -17.19
C ASP A 17 -4.92 -0.63 -16.90
N THR A 18 -4.03 -1.12 -17.76
CA THR A 18 -3.19 -2.28 -17.41
C THR A 18 -2.23 -1.92 -16.26
N SER A 19 -1.86 -0.65 -16.13
CA SER A 19 -1.16 -0.13 -14.95
C SER A 19 -2.03 -0.15 -13.71
N LYS A 20 -3.35 -0.23 -13.86
CA LYS A 20 -4.33 -0.39 -12.78
C LYS A 20 -4.65 -1.85 -12.46
N ARG A 21 -3.82 -2.79 -12.86
CA ARG A 21 -3.89 -4.17 -12.35
C ARG A 21 -3.70 -4.16 -10.86
N ARG A 22 -4.80 -4.01 -10.15
CA ARG A 22 -4.81 -3.93 -8.70
C ARG A 22 -6.00 -4.67 -8.13
N GLN A 23 -5.77 -5.28 -6.99
CA GLN A 23 -6.81 -5.84 -6.15
C GLN A 23 -7.21 -4.80 -5.12
N LEU A 24 -8.50 -4.49 -5.08
CA LEU A 24 -9.09 -3.56 -4.12
C LEU A 24 -9.89 -4.35 -3.10
N GLU A 25 -9.75 -3.96 -1.84
CA GLU A 25 -10.61 -4.43 -0.77
C GLU A 25 -11.14 -3.24 0.02
N THR A 26 -12.32 -3.38 0.60
CA THR A 26 -12.97 -2.35 1.40
C THR A 26 -12.93 -2.76 2.86
N PHE A 27 -12.43 -1.87 3.70
CA PHE A 27 -12.33 -2.03 5.15
C PHE A 27 -13.05 -0.91 5.88
N LEU A 28 -13.18 -1.04 7.19
CA LEU A 28 -13.55 0.06 8.08
C LEU A 28 -12.30 0.65 8.71
N SER A 29 -12.22 1.96 8.81
CA SER A 29 -11.09 2.62 9.47
C SER A 29 -11.28 2.65 11.00
N SER A 30 -10.23 2.34 11.76
CA SER A 30 -10.24 2.49 13.22
C SER A 30 -9.88 3.91 13.68
N GLY A 31 -9.37 4.73 12.79
CA GLY A 31 -8.94 6.09 13.02
C GLY A 31 -8.84 6.85 11.71
N ALA A 32 -8.44 8.10 11.74
CA ALA A 32 -8.22 8.86 10.52
C ALA A 32 -7.12 8.20 9.67
N ILE A 33 -7.37 8.07 8.38
CA ILE A 33 -6.43 7.56 7.38
C ILE A 33 -6.37 8.59 6.26
N THR A 34 -5.17 8.89 5.79
CA THR A 34 -4.95 9.81 4.67
C THR A 34 -4.74 9.02 3.38
N LYS A 35 -5.19 9.56 2.27
CA LYS A 35 -4.90 8.97 0.95
C LYS A 35 -3.39 8.77 0.77
N GLY A 36 -3.00 7.58 0.35
CA GLY A 36 -1.60 7.19 0.18
C GLY A 36 -0.95 6.53 1.39
N ASP A 37 -1.60 6.58 2.57
CA ASP A 37 -1.09 5.88 3.76
C ASP A 37 -1.03 4.38 3.52
N TRP A 38 0.07 3.78 3.96
CA TRP A 38 0.14 2.34 4.17
C TRP A 38 -0.65 1.99 5.42
N VAL A 39 -1.41 0.91 5.32
CA VAL A 39 -2.33 0.48 6.38
C VAL A 39 -1.99 -0.91 6.90
N GLU A 40 -2.38 -1.17 8.13
CA GLU A 40 -2.33 -2.46 8.79
C GLU A 40 -3.69 -2.84 9.38
N LEU A 41 -3.91 -4.13 9.61
CA LEU A 41 -5.11 -4.58 10.34
C LEU A 41 -5.04 -4.09 11.79
N ASP A 42 -6.18 -3.66 12.33
CA ASP A 42 -6.24 -3.22 13.72
C ASP A 42 -6.33 -4.40 14.69
N ALA A 43 -5.18 -4.83 15.20
CA ALA A 43 -5.08 -5.94 16.15
C ALA A 43 -5.73 -5.65 17.51
N SER A 44 -6.09 -4.40 17.82
CA SER A 44 -6.81 -4.05 19.04
C SER A 44 -8.28 -4.49 19.02
N LYS A 45 -8.85 -4.69 17.84
CA LYS A 45 -10.20 -5.22 17.67
C LYS A 45 -10.27 -6.68 18.06
N THR A 46 -11.46 -7.21 18.28
CA THR A 46 -11.70 -8.58 18.71
C THR A 46 -12.51 -9.38 17.69
N GLY A 47 -12.34 -10.69 17.69
CA GLY A 47 -13.10 -11.60 16.82
C GLY A 47 -12.96 -11.26 15.33
N ALA A 48 -14.08 -11.28 14.63
CA ALA A 48 -14.13 -11.02 13.18
C ALA A 48 -13.77 -9.56 12.82
N ASP A 49 -13.92 -8.62 13.74
CA ASP A 49 -13.64 -7.20 13.48
C ASP A 49 -12.15 -6.98 13.17
N ARG A 50 -11.27 -7.83 13.65
CA ARG A 50 -9.84 -7.75 13.30
C ARG A 50 -9.57 -7.85 11.79
N ALA A 51 -10.42 -8.56 11.08
CA ALA A 51 -10.29 -8.70 9.63
C ALA A 51 -11.01 -7.57 8.86
N LEU A 52 -11.84 -6.79 9.53
CA LEU A 52 -12.65 -5.73 8.93
C LEU A 52 -12.07 -4.34 9.15
N TYR A 53 -11.33 -4.14 10.23
CA TYR A 53 -10.81 -2.82 10.60
C TYR A 53 -9.33 -2.67 10.24
N VAL A 54 -9.02 -1.53 9.64
CA VAL A 54 -7.66 -1.10 9.34
C VAL A 54 -7.35 0.23 10.02
N LYS A 55 -6.10 0.47 10.22
CA LYS A 55 -5.57 1.75 10.71
C LYS A 55 -4.33 2.14 9.92
N GLU A 56 -3.94 3.40 10.03
CA GLU A 56 -2.64 3.84 9.58
C GLU A 56 -1.54 2.94 10.17
N CYS A 57 -0.65 2.47 9.32
CA CYS A 57 0.41 1.55 9.73
C CYS A 57 1.38 2.25 10.68
N ALA A 58 1.50 1.72 11.90
CA ALA A 58 2.38 2.27 12.92
C ALA A 58 3.86 2.05 12.57
N THR A 59 4.74 2.86 13.16
CA THR A 59 6.19 2.71 13.00
C THR A 59 6.72 1.55 13.82
N VAL A 60 7.67 0.81 13.26
CA VAL A 60 8.49 -0.17 13.98
C VAL A 60 9.95 0.12 13.71
N ALA A 61 10.65 0.62 14.72
CA ALA A 61 12.03 1.06 14.59
C ALA A 61 12.94 -0.06 14.04
N THR A 62 13.84 0.31 13.16
CA THR A 62 14.88 -0.51 12.51
C THR A 62 14.41 -1.62 11.57
N LYS A 63 13.21 -2.17 11.78
CA LYS A 63 12.75 -3.33 10.98
C LYS A 63 11.60 -3.02 10.03
N GLY A 64 11.01 -1.85 10.15
CA GLY A 64 9.76 -1.58 9.46
C GLY A 64 8.60 -2.44 9.95
N ASN A 65 7.39 -1.92 9.82
CA ASN A 65 6.20 -2.64 10.27
C ASN A 65 5.81 -3.75 9.28
N ALA A 66 5.96 -4.99 9.69
CA ALA A 66 5.59 -6.16 8.88
C ALA A 66 4.06 -6.26 8.64
N GLY A 67 3.26 -5.54 9.41
CA GLY A 67 1.80 -5.49 9.27
C GLY A 67 1.33 -4.65 8.08
N ALA A 68 2.19 -3.82 7.48
CA ALA A 68 1.83 -3.05 6.29
C ALA A 68 1.45 -4.00 5.14
N PHE A 69 0.21 -3.93 4.65
CA PHE A 69 -0.28 -4.85 3.63
C PHE A 69 -0.98 -4.17 2.44
N GLY A 70 -1.24 -2.90 2.53
CA GLY A 70 -1.94 -2.18 1.46
C GLY A 70 -1.83 -0.68 1.59
N VAL A 71 -2.33 0.03 0.60
CA VAL A 71 -2.31 1.50 0.50
C VAL A 71 -3.73 2.03 0.36
N ALA A 72 -4.09 3.00 1.19
CA ALA A 72 -5.39 3.67 1.16
C ALA A 72 -5.53 4.57 -0.08
N LEU A 73 -6.67 4.49 -0.76
CA LEU A 73 -6.95 5.30 -1.94
C LEU A 73 -7.65 6.62 -1.63
N GLU A 74 -8.12 6.80 -0.43
CA GLU A 74 -8.93 7.96 -0.02
C GLU A 74 -8.64 8.35 1.42
N THR A 75 -8.90 9.61 1.73
CA THR A 75 -8.84 10.13 3.09
C THR A 75 -10.18 9.92 3.76
N VAL A 76 -10.18 9.28 4.93
CA VAL A 76 -11.38 8.95 5.70
C VAL A 76 -11.19 9.26 7.18
N ALA A 77 -12.28 9.53 7.88
CA ALA A 77 -12.32 9.60 9.32
C ALA A 77 -12.47 8.21 9.96
N ALA A 78 -12.45 8.16 11.29
CA ALA A 78 -12.71 6.90 12.01
C ALA A 78 -14.11 6.36 11.71
N ASP A 79 -14.22 5.04 11.70
CA ASP A 79 -15.47 4.28 11.44
C ASP A 79 -16.08 4.49 10.04
N GLU A 80 -15.32 5.04 9.10
CA GLU A 80 -15.70 5.15 7.70
C GLU A 80 -15.14 4.00 6.85
N GLN A 81 -15.78 3.75 5.72
CA GLN A 81 -15.27 2.78 4.75
C GLN A 81 -14.09 3.36 3.99
N VAL A 82 -13.04 2.58 3.85
CA VAL A 82 -11.84 2.92 3.09
C VAL A 82 -11.50 1.83 2.09
N ARG A 83 -11.25 2.23 0.84
CA ARG A 83 -10.75 1.31 -0.19
C ARG A 83 -9.23 1.24 -0.11
N VAL A 84 -8.72 0.02 -0.05
CA VAL A 84 -7.30 -0.29 0.08
C VAL A 84 -6.84 -1.12 -1.10
N VAL A 85 -5.76 -0.73 -1.74
CA VAL A 85 -5.07 -1.58 -2.71
C VAL A 85 -4.22 -2.57 -1.95
N VAL A 86 -4.57 -3.84 -2.02
CA VAL A 86 -3.86 -4.94 -1.34
C VAL A 86 -2.87 -5.68 -2.26
N ALA A 87 -2.96 -5.44 -3.55
CA ALA A 87 -2.01 -5.91 -4.55
C ALA A 87 -2.06 -5.04 -5.81
N GLY A 88 -0.91 -4.75 -6.41
CA GLY A 88 -0.82 -4.08 -7.71
C GLY A 88 -0.52 -2.59 -7.62
N TYR A 89 -0.84 -1.87 -8.68
CA TYR A 89 -0.43 -0.49 -8.88
C TYR A 89 -1.19 0.54 -8.04
N VAL A 90 -0.45 1.46 -7.44
CA VAL A 90 -0.95 2.67 -6.76
C VAL A 90 -0.15 3.86 -7.30
N ALA A 91 -0.85 4.88 -7.80
CA ALA A 91 -0.20 6.07 -8.35
C ALA A 91 0.43 6.98 -7.29
N GLU A 92 -0.16 7.04 -6.11
CA GLU A 92 0.21 7.97 -5.04
C GLU A 92 0.25 7.22 -3.71
N ALA A 93 1.40 6.67 -3.36
CA ALA A 93 1.65 6.09 -2.05
C ALA A 93 2.67 6.93 -1.30
N LEU A 94 2.51 7.05 0.02
CA LEU A 94 3.46 7.75 0.87
C LEU A 94 4.71 6.88 1.06
N VAL A 95 5.85 7.45 0.71
CA VAL A 95 7.16 6.80 0.80
C VAL A 95 8.19 7.72 1.46
N ALA A 96 9.27 7.17 1.94
CA ALA A 96 10.38 7.96 2.46
C ALA A 96 11.01 8.85 1.38
N ALA A 97 11.61 9.93 1.81
CA ALA A 97 12.41 10.78 0.94
C ALA A 97 13.57 9.99 0.31
N ALA A 98 13.98 10.40 -0.88
CA ALA A 98 15.03 9.77 -1.68
C ALA A 98 14.70 8.34 -2.16
N THR A 99 13.42 7.98 -2.20
CA THR A 99 12.99 6.74 -2.85
C THR A 99 13.24 6.85 -4.36
N VAL A 100 13.80 5.80 -4.95
CA VAL A 100 14.06 5.72 -6.39
C VAL A 100 13.35 4.52 -7.02
N ALA A 101 13.15 4.57 -8.33
CA ALA A 101 12.55 3.47 -9.06
C ALA A 101 13.30 2.15 -8.81
N GLY A 102 12.54 1.08 -8.58
CA GLY A 102 13.06 -0.24 -8.28
C GLY A 102 13.40 -0.49 -6.82
N SER A 103 13.31 0.52 -5.94
CA SER A 103 13.52 0.33 -4.51
C SER A 103 12.48 -0.63 -3.92
N ALA A 104 12.95 -1.64 -3.19
CA ALA A 104 12.10 -2.44 -2.33
C ALA A 104 11.65 -1.60 -1.12
N LEU A 105 10.37 -1.68 -0.78
CA LEU A 105 9.76 -0.92 0.29
C LEU A 105 9.36 -1.84 1.44
N VAL A 106 9.68 -1.43 2.64
CA VAL A 106 9.22 -2.04 3.90
C VAL A 106 8.20 -1.14 4.58
N GLY A 107 7.47 -1.67 5.54
CA GLY A 107 6.52 -0.87 6.31
C GLY A 107 7.19 0.25 7.10
N PRO A 108 6.41 1.16 7.69
CA PRO A 108 6.90 2.38 8.33
C PRO A 108 7.97 2.13 9.41
N ILE A 109 9.05 2.91 9.35
CA ILE A 109 10.12 2.94 10.36
C ILE A 109 10.11 4.26 11.11
N GLY A 110 10.19 5.38 10.39
CA GLY A 110 10.33 6.71 10.96
C GLY A 110 9.05 7.52 11.04
N THR A 111 8.14 7.32 10.11
CA THR A 111 6.86 8.05 10.04
C THR A 111 5.73 7.07 9.77
N ALA A 112 4.68 7.10 10.59
CA ALA A 112 3.49 6.27 10.40
C ALA A 112 2.87 6.48 9.00
N GLY A 113 2.25 5.45 8.45
CA GLY A 113 1.63 5.47 7.13
C GLY A 113 2.58 5.57 5.93
N ARG A 114 3.89 5.73 6.16
CA ARG A 114 4.89 5.96 5.11
C ARG A 114 5.83 4.77 4.99
N ALA A 115 5.89 4.12 3.82
CA ALA A 115 6.86 3.06 3.58
C ALA A 115 8.28 3.61 3.48
N GLU A 116 9.23 2.82 3.95
CA GLU A 116 10.65 3.13 3.92
C GLU A 116 11.38 2.25 2.91
N ILE A 117 12.56 2.71 2.44
CA ILE A 117 13.40 1.91 1.56
C ILE A 117 14.03 0.77 2.36
N GLU A 118 13.97 -0.44 1.82
CA GLU A 118 14.75 -1.55 2.35
C GLU A 118 16.24 -1.31 2.11
N VAL A 119 17.01 -1.31 3.17
CA VAL A 119 18.47 -1.25 3.08
C VAL A 119 19.02 -2.57 3.61
N PRO A 120 19.58 -3.44 2.73
CA PRO A 120 20.12 -4.73 3.15
C PRO A 120 21.12 -4.60 4.30
N GLY A 121 20.93 -5.38 5.34
CA GLY A 121 21.77 -5.36 6.55
C GLY A 121 21.43 -4.26 7.57
N THR A 122 20.57 -3.30 7.22
CA THR A 122 20.16 -2.22 8.12
C THR A 122 18.66 -2.28 8.40
N THR A 123 17.85 -2.44 7.37
CA THR A 123 16.41 -2.65 7.50
C THR A 123 16.08 -4.08 7.11
N THR A 124 15.62 -4.88 8.07
CA THR A 124 15.32 -6.31 7.86
C THR A 124 13.81 -6.59 7.81
N GLY A 125 13.04 -5.60 7.39
CA GLY A 125 11.58 -5.68 7.34
C GLY A 125 11.05 -6.58 6.22
N SER A 126 9.79 -6.96 6.35
CA SER A 126 9.07 -7.62 5.27
C SER A 126 8.75 -6.63 4.16
N VAL A 127 9.20 -6.91 2.95
CA VAL A 127 8.89 -6.07 1.78
C VAL A 127 7.39 -6.04 1.56
N CYS A 128 6.83 -4.84 1.46
CA CYS A 128 5.41 -4.60 1.22
C CYS A 128 5.11 -4.05 -0.18
N GLY A 129 6.13 -3.54 -0.87
CA GLY A 129 5.96 -2.99 -2.21
C GLY A 129 7.28 -2.71 -2.91
N ILE A 130 7.17 -2.22 -4.13
CA ILE A 130 8.30 -1.77 -4.96
C ILE A 130 7.95 -0.38 -5.48
N ALA A 131 8.85 0.58 -5.32
CA ALA A 131 8.71 1.89 -5.93
C ALA A 131 8.88 1.80 -7.44
N LEU A 132 7.99 2.41 -8.19
CA LEU A 132 8.00 2.38 -9.67
C LEU A 132 8.66 3.63 -10.26
N ASP A 133 8.79 4.68 -9.46
CA ASP A 133 9.44 5.93 -9.86
C ASP A 133 10.08 6.61 -8.64
N VAL A 134 10.80 7.69 -8.90
CA VAL A 134 11.37 8.55 -7.86
C VAL A 134 10.26 9.26 -7.09
N ASP A 135 10.47 9.46 -5.80
CA ASP A 135 9.52 10.22 -5.00
C ASP A 135 9.50 11.71 -5.35
N THR A 136 8.32 12.29 -5.29
CA THR A 136 8.12 13.74 -5.29
C THR A 136 7.33 14.13 -4.06
N ALA A 137 7.93 14.91 -3.18
CA ALA A 137 7.33 15.31 -1.90
C ALA A 137 6.87 14.12 -1.04
N ASN A 138 7.66 13.06 -1.00
CA ASN A 138 7.39 11.80 -0.30
C ASN A 138 6.19 11.00 -0.86
N ILE A 139 5.85 11.20 -2.11
CA ILE A 139 4.83 10.44 -2.83
C ILE A 139 5.48 9.80 -4.04
N ALA A 140 5.23 8.51 -4.25
CA ALA A 140 5.68 7.79 -5.43
C ALA A 140 4.63 6.79 -5.92
N PRO A 141 4.63 6.47 -7.22
CA PRO A 141 3.90 5.32 -7.71
C PRO A 141 4.57 4.04 -7.22
N VAL A 142 3.77 3.11 -6.73
CA VAL A 142 4.27 1.84 -6.17
C VAL A 142 3.51 0.65 -6.73
N PHE A 143 4.14 -0.50 -6.67
CA PHE A 143 3.48 -1.79 -6.84
C PHE A 143 3.40 -2.46 -5.47
N VAL A 144 2.19 -2.63 -4.96
CA VAL A 144 1.92 -3.30 -3.67
C VAL A 144 2.04 -4.80 -3.86
N ILE A 145 2.81 -5.46 -2.99
CA ILE A 145 2.99 -6.91 -3.01
C ILE A 145 1.96 -7.55 -2.09
N LYS A 146 1.18 -8.47 -2.63
CA LYS A 146 0.19 -9.21 -1.86
C LYS A 146 0.86 -10.07 -0.78
N LYS A 147 0.38 -9.95 0.46
CA LYS A 147 0.92 -10.67 1.63
C LYS A 147 0.11 -11.89 2.07
N TYR A 148 -1.05 -12.16 1.41
CA TYR A 148 -1.92 -13.30 1.75
C TYR A 148 -2.61 -13.88 0.51
#